data_792caec69bb5c0f3b28f76dd9eb97878
#
_entry.id   792caec69bb5c0f3b28f76dd9eb97878
#
_cell.length_a   1.000
_cell.length_b   1.000
_cell.length_c   1.000
_cell.angle_alpha   90.00
_cell.angle_beta   90.00
_cell.angle_gamma   90.00
#
_symmetry.space_group_name_H-M   'P 1'
#
loop_
_entity.id
_entity.type
_entity.pdbx_description
1 polymer ?
#
loop_
_entity_poly.entity_id
_entity_poly.type
_entity_poly.pdbx_seq_one_letter_code
_entity_poly.pdbx_strand_id
1 'polypeptide(L)'
;QTSRGIIRGKKIGFAVAGNTSRLWQMAELGNLPIESHKLQAFVTEAIKPFLDHVVVYGVGGAHFYISQSDKGSLVFGGDLDWYKSYAQRGNLPIVQDVAEAAMAILPSIGRLRLLRHWAGIMDMSMDGSFFICKTPISNLYLNAGWNYGGFKASPASGWYFADLIANENPHKYIQHHHLERFEQGINLDERGAGPDPKLHG
;
A
#
# COMPACT_ATOMS: atom_id res chain seq x y z
N GLN A 1 -6.44 7.12 23.42
CA GLN A 1 -5.38 7.01 24.42
C GLN A 1 -4.05 6.71 23.72
N THR A 2 -2.97 7.33 24.13
CA THR A 2 -1.62 7.11 23.60
C THR A 2 -0.64 6.81 24.72
N SER A 3 0.58 6.37 24.39
CA SER A 3 1.66 6.18 25.38
C SER A 3 2.05 7.48 26.10
N ARG A 4 1.63 8.64 25.58
CA ARG A 4 1.93 9.97 26.14
C ARG A 4 0.71 10.66 26.76
N GLY A 5 -0.45 9.99 26.84
CA GLY A 5 -1.66 10.54 27.42
C GLY A 5 -2.90 10.41 26.53
N ILE A 6 -3.96 11.09 26.93
CA ILE A 6 -5.24 11.10 26.25
C ILE A 6 -5.33 12.35 25.37
N ILE A 7 -5.64 12.16 24.09
CA ILE A 7 -5.98 13.24 23.16
C ILE A 7 -7.50 13.17 22.91
N ARG A 8 -8.20 14.27 23.03
CA ARG A 8 -9.62 14.39 22.73
C ARG A 8 -9.82 15.28 21.52
N GLY A 9 -10.60 14.81 20.55
CA GLY A 9 -10.98 15.54 19.33
C GLY A 9 -12.47 15.49 19.12
N LYS A 10 -13.03 16.49 18.44
CA LYS A 10 -14.45 16.49 18.02
C LYS A 10 -14.71 15.52 16.88
N LYS A 11 -13.72 15.37 15.97
CA LYS A 11 -13.74 14.47 14.83
C LYS A 11 -12.41 13.73 14.77
N ILE A 12 -12.42 12.48 14.31
CA ILE A 12 -11.23 11.63 14.23
C ILE A 12 -11.11 11.14 12.79
N GLY A 13 -9.98 11.44 12.14
CA GLY A 13 -9.59 10.86 10.86
C GLY A 13 -8.68 9.67 11.06
N PHE A 14 -9.07 8.51 10.55
CA PHE A 14 -8.32 7.28 10.61
C PHE A 14 -7.55 7.09 9.30
N ALA A 15 -6.27 7.45 9.28
CA ALA A 15 -5.41 7.40 8.10
C ALA A 15 -4.03 6.83 8.49
N VAL A 16 -3.99 5.53 8.73
CA VAL A 16 -2.84 4.82 9.35
C VAL A 16 -2.27 3.72 8.47
N ALA A 17 -2.63 3.72 7.19
CA ALA A 17 -2.12 2.84 6.14
C ALA A 17 -2.08 1.36 6.58
N GLY A 18 -0.97 0.67 6.42
CA GLY A 18 -0.83 -0.75 6.72
C GLY A 18 -1.19 -1.19 8.13
N ASN A 19 -1.35 -0.28 9.09
CA ASN A 19 -1.82 -0.58 10.43
C ASN A 19 -3.35 -0.41 10.62
N THR A 20 -4.08 -0.11 9.56
CA THR A 20 -5.51 0.22 9.63
C THR A 20 -6.31 -0.88 10.32
N SER A 21 -6.28 -2.11 9.81
CA SER A 21 -7.05 -3.22 10.36
C SER A 21 -6.66 -3.56 11.80
N ARG A 22 -5.36 -3.49 12.12
CA ARG A 22 -4.88 -3.73 13.49
C ARG A 22 -5.41 -2.72 14.49
N LEU A 23 -5.30 -1.43 14.17
CA LEU A 23 -5.77 -0.36 15.07
C LEU A 23 -7.30 -0.34 15.15
N TRP A 24 -7.98 -0.68 14.06
CA TRP A 24 -9.43 -0.82 14.01
C TRP A 24 -9.91 -1.92 14.99
N GLN A 25 -9.27 -3.09 14.95
CA GLN A 25 -9.56 -4.17 15.89
C GLN A 25 -9.22 -3.81 17.34
N MET A 26 -8.09 -3.11 17.57
CA MET A 26 -7.74 -2.62 18.92
C MET A 26 -8.75 -1.61 19.48
N ALA A 27 -9.46 -0.92 18.62
CA ALA A 27 -10.56 -0.02 18.99
C ALA A 27 -11.92 -0.74 19.11
N GLU A 28 -11.93 -2.07 19.00
CA GLU A 28 -13.13 -2.92 19.09
C GLU A 28 -14.20 -2.60 18.04
N LEU A 29 -13.77 -2.15 16.85
CA LEU A 29 -14.66 -1.74 15.76
C LEU A 29 -15.01 -2.86 14.77
N GLY A 30 -14.65 -4.10 15.10
CA GLY A 30 -14.89 -5.27 14.23
C GLY A 30 -13.81 -5.46 13.18
N ASN A 31 -14.19 -5.97 12.01
CA ASN A 31 -13.29 -6.25 10.91
C ASN A 31 -13.51 -5.27 9.76
N LEU A 32 -12.43 -4.91 9.08
CA LEU A 32 -12.45 -4.19 7.82
C LEU A 32 -12.13 -5.14 6.66
N PRO A 33 -12.66 -4.89 5.46
CA PRO A 33 -12.26 -5.61 4.25
C PRO A 33 -10.90 -5.12 3.72
N ILE A 34 -9.92 -5.08 4.60
CA ILE A 34 -8.56 -4.62 4.37
C ILE A 34 -7.59 -5.60 5.02
N GLU A 35 -6.63 -6.08 4.26
CA GLU A 35 -5.57 -6.95 4.74
C GLU A 35 -4.22 -6.24 4.69
N SER A 36 -3.35 -6.57 5.65
CA SER A 36 -2.02 -5.97 5.73
C SER A 36 -0.98 -6.94 5.22
N HIS A 37 -0.23 -6.53 4.20
CA HIS A 37 0.81 -7.32 3.54
C HIS A 37 2.13 -6.57 3.49
N LYS A 38 3.23 -7.30 3.51
CA LYS A 38 4.56 -6.71 3.35
C LYS A 38 4.87 -6.46 1.88
N LEU A 39 5.38 -5.29 1.59
CA LEU A 39 6.06 -4.97 0.33
C LEU A 39 7.53 -4.73 0.62
N GLN A 40 8.43 -5.37 -0.12
CA GLN A 40 9.86 -5.28 0.12
C GLN A 40 10.56 -4.42 -0.92
N ALA A 41 11.57 -3.68 -0.47
CA ALA A 41 12.41 -2.86 -1.31
C ALA A 41 13.89 -3.15 -1.04
N PHE A 42 14.70 -2.97 -2.06
CA PHE A 42 16.12 -3.33 -2.10
C PHE A 42 16.94 -2.14 -2.60
N VAL A 43 18.18 -2.04 -2.14
CA VAL A 43 19.15 -1.06 -2.65
C VAL A 43 20.49 -1.72 -2.90
N THR A 44 21.07 -1.41 -4.07
CA THR A 44 22.40 -1.91 -4.48
C THR A 44 23.51 -0.97 -4.07
N GLU A 45 24.75 -1.46 -4.23
CA GLU A 45 25.90 -0.59 -4.32
C GLU A 45 25.74 0.42 -5.46
N ALA A 46 26.46 1.54 -5.36
CA ALA A 46 26.43 2.59 -6.36
C ALA A 46 27.22 2.19 -7.62
N ILE A 47 26.64 2.46 -8.78
CA ILE A 47 27.28 2.29 -10.09
C ILE A 47 27.12 3.58 -10.90
N LYS A 48 27.80 3.68 -12.03
CA LYS A 48 27.65 4.82 -12.92
C LYS A 48 26.17 5.01 -13.30
N PRO A 49 25.62 6.22 -13.18
CA PRO A 49 24.25 6.49 -13.59
C PRO A 49 24.01 6.16 -15.07
N PHE A 50 22.91 5.47 -15.34
CA PHE A 50 22.50 5.07 -16.69
C PHE A 50 20.97 5.00 -16.85
N LEU A 51 20.23 5.03 -15.74
CA LEU A 51 18.77 4.89 -15.71
C LEU A 51 18.13 6.21 -15.26
N ASP A 52 17.72 7.02 -16.23
CA ASP A 52 17.16 8.36 -16.00
C ASP A 52 15.67 8.34 -15.63
N HIS A 53 15.01 7.19 -15.75
CA HIS A 53 13.57 7.06 -15.54
C HIS A 53 13.28 5.94 -14.53
N VAL A 54 12.16 6.07 -13.84
CA VAL A 54 11.58 4.96 -13.09
C VAL A 54 10.98 3.97 -14.08
N VAL A 55 11.38 2.72 -14.01
CA VAL A 55 10.79 1.63 -14.79
C VAL A 55 9.86 0.85 -13.88
N VAL A 56 8.63 0.64 -14.34
CA VAL A 56 7.64 -0.21 -13.66
C VAL A 56 7.18 -1.26 -14.64
N TYR A 57 7.23 -2.51 -14.22
CA TYR A 57 6.82 -3.66 -14.99
C TYR A 57 5.77 -4.47 -14.23
N GLY A 58 4.70 -4.86 -14.88
CA GLY A 58 3.61 -5.61 -14.27
C GLY A 58 2.92 -6.51 -15.29
N VAL A 59 3.63 -7.52 -15.81
CA VAL A 59 3.09 -8.49 -16.78
C VAL A 59 3.44 -9.90 -16.30
N GLY A 60 2.52 -10.84 -16.46
CA GLY A 60 2.78 -12.25 -16.20
C GLY A 60 2.99 -12.62 -14.74
N GLY A 61 2.34 -11.90 -13.82
CA GLY A 61 2.41 -12.19 -12.38
C GLY A 61 3.61 -11.59 -11.64
N ALA A 62 4.59 -11.03 -12.34
CA ALA A 62 5.72 -10.34 -11.73
C ALA A 62 5.45 -8.83 -11.66
N HIS A 63 5.45 -8.27 -10.48
CA HIS A 63 5.47 -6.83 -10.26
C HIS A 63 6.88 -6.39 -9.91
N PHE A 64 7.43 -5.50 -10.71
CA PHE A 64 8.78 -5.01 -10.50
C PHE A 64 8.86 -3.51 -10.78
N TYR A 65 9.53 -2.79 -9.92
CA TYR A 65 9.90 -1.41 -10.18
C TYR A 65 11.37 -1.20 -9.88
N ILE A 66 12.00 -0.29 -10.62
CA ILE A 66 13.40 0.10 -10.42
C ILE A 66 13.59 1.57 -10.73
N SER A 67 14.40 2.22 -9.94
CA SER A 67 14.91 3.57 -10.17
C SER A 67 16.38 3.64 -9.78
N GLN A 68 17.09 4.59 -10.34
CA GLN A 68 18.47 4.89 -9.95
C GLN A 68 18.52 6.23 -9.24
N SER A 69 19.22 6.27 -8.10
CA SER A 69 19.46 7.52 -7.38
C SER A 69 20.53 8.35 -8.08
N ASP A 70 20.56 9.64 -7.79
CA ASP A 70 21.61 10.57 -8.22
C ASP A 70 23.02 10.12 -7.82
N LYS A 71 23.14 9.34 -6.75
CA LYS A 71 24.38 8.74 -6.26
C LYS A 71 24.74 7.40 -6.91
N GLY A 72 23.90 6.90 -7.83
CA GLY A 72 24.15 5.70 -8.62
C GLY A 72 23.58 4.39 -8.05
N SER A 73 23.08 4.36 -6.81
CA SER A 73 22.46 3.15 -6.27
C SER A 73 21.12 2.86 -6.96
N LEU A 74 20.88 1.61 -7.30
CA LEU A 74 19.57 1.16 -7.77
C LEU A 74 18.67 0.85 -6.59
N VAL A 75 17.46 1.39 -6.62
CA VAL A 75 16.37 1.08 -5.68
C VAL A 75 15.31 0.34 -6.44
N PHE A 76 14.97 -0.86 -6.00
CA PHE A 76 14.00 -1.69 -6.69
C PHE A 76 13.19 -2.54 -5.72
N GLY A 77 12.11 -3.09 -6.20
CA GLY A 77 11.20 -3.93 -5.45
C GLY A 77 10.02 -4.34 -6.33
N GLY A 78 8.97 -4.87 -5.75
CA GLY A 78 7.79 -5.11 -6.55
C GLY A 78 6.83 -6.15 -6.04
N ASP A 79 7.30 -7.23 -5.49
CA ASP A 79 6.41 -8.32 -5.09
C ASP A 79 5.96 -8.20 -3.64
N LEU A 80 4.73 -8.69 -3.39
CA LEU A 80 4.12 -8.75 -2.07
C LEU A 80 4.45 -10.07 -1.39
N ASP A 81 4.66 -9.99 -0.10
CA ASP A 81 4.55 -11.18 0.74
C ASP A 81 3.06 -11.45 1.00
N TRP A 82 2.56 -12.55 0.43
CA TRP A 82 1.14 -12.93 0.49
C TRP A 82 0.68 -13.40 1.87
N TYR A 83 1.58 -13.49 2.83
CA TYR A 83 1.22 -13.67 4.23
C TYR A 83 0.80 -12.34 4.86
N LYS A 84 -0.38 -12.32 5.46
CA LYS A 84 -0.83 -11.22 6.31
C LYS A 84 0.18 -11.00 7.43
N SER A 85 0.80 -9.84 7.46
CA SER A 85 1.86 -9.58 8.42
C SER A 85 2.05 -8.11 8.70
N TYR A 86 2.36 -7.80 9.95
CA TYR A 86 2.80 -6.48 10.39
C TYR A 86 4.32 -6.39 10.60
N ALA A 87 5.06 -7.42 10.19
CA ALA A 87 6.51 -7.40 10.28
C ALA A 87 7.10 -6.41 9.27
N GLN A 88 8.08 -5.63 9.72
CA GLN A 88 8.81 -4.66 8.87
C GLN A 88 10.16 -5.20 8.39
N ARG A 89 10.41 -6.47 8.57
CA ARG A 89 11.60 -7.16 8.06
C ARG A 89 11.22 -7.96 6.82
N GLY A 90 12.12 -7.96 5.85
CA GLY A 90 11.97 -8.79 4.66
C GLY A 90 12.18 -10.28 4.97
N ASN A 91 11.94 -11.10 3.95
CA ASN A 91 12.19 -12.55 3.97
C ASN A 91 12.93 -12.99 2.70
N LEU A 92 13.57 -14.14 2.75
CA LEU A 92 14.38 -14.67 1.65
C LEU A 92 13.58 -15.05 0.39
N PRO A 93 12.38 -15.68 0.47
CA PRO A 93 11.60 -15.98 -0.74
C PRO A 93 11.37 -14.77 -1.61
N ILE A 94 10.89 -13.66 -1.05
CA ILE A 94 10.65 -12.42 -1.82
C ILE A 94 11.95 -11.81 -2.35
N VAL A 95 13.07 -11.96 -1.64
CA VAL A 95 14.38 -11.54 -2.17
C VAL A 95 14.70 -12.29 -3.45
N GLN A 96 14.45 -13.60 -3.48
CA GLN A 96 14.69 -14.44 -4.66
C GLN A 96 13.77 -14.04 -5.81
N ASP A 97 12.47 -13.96 -5.58
CA ASP A 97 11.47 -13.65 -6.60
C ASP A 97 11.73 -12.27 -7.25
N VAL A 98 11.99 -11.26 -6.42
CA VAL A 98 12.29 -9.90 -6.91
C VAL A 98 13.65 -9.85 -7.62
N ALA A 99 14.66 -10.60 -7.16
CA ALA A 99 15.95 -10.67 -7.84
C ALA A 99 15.84 -11.35 -9.21
N GLU A 100 15.06 -12.43 -9.32
CA GLU A 100 14.79 -13.10 -10.59
C GLU A 100 14.07 -12.17 -11.58
N ALA A 101 13.00 -11.48 -11.14
CA ALA A 101 12.30 -10.49 -11.95
C ALA A 101 13.23 -9.35 -12.38
N ALA A 102 14.05 -8.85 -11.46
CA ALA A 102 15.03 -7.80 -11.74
C ALA A 102 16.05 -8.23 -12.79
N MET A 103 16.61 -9.43 -12.69
CA MET A 103 17.57 -9.98 -13.64
C MET A 103 16.96 -10.31 -15.01
N ALA A 104 15.68 -10.67 -15.06
CA ALA A 104 14.98 -10.88 -16.32
C ALA A 104 14.83 -9.59 -17.13
N ILE A 105 14.65 -8.45 -16.46
CA ILE A 105 14.48 -7.13 -17.09
C ILE A 105 15.83 -6.44 -17.30
N LEU A 106 16.71 -6.52 -16.31
CA LEU A 106 18.02 -5.87 -16.28
C LEU A 106 19.11 -6.88 -15.85
N PRO A 107 19.62 -7.74 -16.76
CA PRO A 107 20.56 -8.81 -16.41
C PRO A 107 21.82 -8.33 -15.68
N SER A 108 22.24 -7.09 -15.90
CA SER A 108 23.43 -6.50 -15.25
C SER A 108 23.26 -6.37 -13.74
N ILE A 109 22.04 -6.32 -13.21
CA ILE A 109 21.78 -6.17 -11.77
C ILE A 109 22.28 -7.38 -10.98
N GLY A 110 22.29 -8.57 -11.60
CA GLY A 110 22.79 -9.81 -10.97
C GLY A 110 24.27 -9.80 -10.59
N ARG A 111 25.03 -8.79 -11.03
CA ARG A 111 26.43 -8.60 -10.66
C ARG A 111 26.64 -7.63 -9.49
N LEU A 112 25.55 -6.99 -9.05
CA LEU A 112 25.62 -5.95 -8.03
C LEU A 112 25.37 -6.54 -6.64
N ARG A 113 26.01 -5.94 -5.66
CA ARG A 113 25.78 -6.31 -4.26
C ARG A 113 24.56 -5.60 -3.73
N LEU A 114 23.68 -6.35 -3.07
CA LEU A 114 22.61 -5.79 -2.27
C LEU A 114 23.19 -5.25 -0.96
N LEU A 115 23.00 -3.98 -0.70
CA LEU A 115 23.46 -3.33 0.53
C LEU A 115 22.42 -3.41 1.64
N ARG A 116 21.14 -3.28 1.27
CA ARG A 116 20.02 -3.31 2.21
C ARG A 116 18.77 -3.85 1.54
N HIS A 117 17.93 -4.46 2.38
CA HIS A 117 16.53 -4.60 2.07
C HIS A 117 15.68 -4.27 3.30
N TRP A 118 14.47 -3.81 3.08
CA TRP A 118 13.51 -3.50 4.12
C TRP A 118 12.10 -3.79 3.64
N ALA A 119 11.14 -3.78 4.55
CA ALA A 119 9.73 -3.97 4.23
C ALA A 119 8.88 -2.83 4.77
N GLY A 120 7.87 -2.42 4.01
CA GLY A 120 6.75 -1.62 4.44
C GLY A 120 5.50 -2.46 4.55
N ILE A 121 4.52 -2.00 5.31
CA ILE A 121 3.22 -2.65 5.45
C ILE A 121 2.23 -1.91 4.56
N MET A 122 1.63 -2.64 3.62
CA MET A 122 0.58 -2.14 2.74
C MET A 122 -0.79 -2.54 3.27
N ASP A 123 -1.76 -1.67 3.09
CA ASP A 123 -3.18 -1.91 3.33
C ASP A 123 -3.88 -2.29 2.00
N MET A 124 -4.15 -3.58 1.85
CA MET A 124 -4.77 -4.13 0.65
C MET A 124 -6.27 -4.27 0.89
N SER A 125 -7.08 -3.49 0.16
CA SER A 125 -8.53 -3.68 0.13
C SER A 125 -8.90 -4.90 -0.70
N MET A 126 -10.00 -5.55 -0.36
CA MET A 126 -10.42 -6.80 -1.01
C MET A 126 -10.80 -6.65 -2.49
N ASP A 127 -11.23 -5.45 -2.91
CA ASP A 127 -11.60 -5.14 -4.29
C ASP A 127 -10.54 -4.28 -5.02
N GLY A 128 -9.39 -4.06 -4.41
CA GLY A 128 -8.35 -3.22 -5.01
C GLY A 128 -8.58 -1.72 -4.93
N SER A 129 -9.73 -1.27 -4.43
CA SER A 129 -10.10 0.14 -4.37
C SER A 129 -10.07 0.68 -2.95
N PHE A 130 -9.61 1.91 -2.80
CA PHE A 130 -9.47 2.59 -1.51
C PHE A 130 -10.81 2.90 -0.82
N PHE A 131 -10.71 3.34 0.43
CA PHE A 131 -11.80 3.89 1.22
C PHE A 131 -11.50 5.34 1.58
N ILE A 132 -12.42 6.23 1.26
CA ILE A 132 -12.53 7.58 1.85
C ILE A 132 -13.97 7.77 2.24
N CYS A 133 -14.31 7.54 3.51
CA CYS A 133 -15.72 7.50 3.91
C CYS A 133 -15.93 7.87 5.38
N LYS A 134 -17.18 8.12 5.72
CA LYS A 134 -17.66 8.04 7.10
C LYS A 134 -17.66 6.59 7.54
N THR A 135 -17.59 6.37 8.83
CA THR A 135 -17.77 5.05 9.43
C THR A 135 -19.13 4.99 10.13
N PRO A 136 -19.61 3.80 10.52
CA PRO A 136 -20.81 3.67 11.35
C PRO A 136 -20.70 4.40 12.70
N ILE A 137 -19.50 4.78 13.10
CA ILE A 137 -19.26 5.52 14.35
C ILE A 137 -19.29 7.01 14.06
N SER A 138 -20.12 7.71 14.80
CA SER A 138 -20.26 9.16 14.67
C SER A 138 -18.92 9.88 14.87
N ASN A 139 -18.59 10.81 13.98
CA ASN A 139 -17.37 11.60 13.97
C ASN A 139 -16.06 10.80 13.75
N LEU A 140 -16.17 9.55 13.27
CA LEU A 140 -15.00 8.76 12.85
C LEU A 140 -15.03 8.60 11.32
N TYR A 141 -13.93 8.98 10.69
CA TYR A 141 -13.74 8.96 9.23
C TYR A 141 -12.55 8.06 8.88
N LEU A 142 -12.65 7.38 7.74
CA LEU A 142 -11.64 6.43 7.26
C LEU A 142 -11.04 6.89 5.93
N ASN A 143 -9.70 6.84 5.84
CA ASN A 143 -8.94 6.95 4.60
C ASN A 143 -7.89 5.83 4.60
N ALA A 144 -8.12 4.76 3.85
CA ALA A 144 -7.32 3.54 3.89
C ALA A 144 -7.53 2.63 2.66
N GLY A 145 -6.83 1.50 2.61
CA GLY A 145 -7.00 0.49 1.57
C GLY A 145 -6.43 0.92 0.22
N TRP A 146 -5.35 1.68 0.20
CA TRP A 146 -4.78 2.30 -0.99
C TRP A 146 -3.98 1.35 -1.89
N ASN A 147 -3.73 0.13 -1.44
CA ASN A 147 -2.99 -0.85 -2.22
C ASN A 147 -1.65 -0.25 -2.74
N TYR A 148 -1.41 -0.31 -4.05
CA TYR A 148 -0.21 0.25 -4.69
C TYR A 148 -0.33 1.75 -5.03
N GLY A 149 -1.50 2.34 -4.84
CA GLY A 149 -1.84 3.68 -5.33
C GLY A 149 -1.59 4.83 -4.36
N GLY A 150 -1.32 4.54 -3.08
CA GLY A 150 -1.39 5.51 -1.99
C GLY A 150 -0.45 6.70 -2.12
N PHE A 151 0.80 6.49 -2.47
CA PHE A 151 1.78 7.57 -2.54
C PHE A 151 1.41 8.63 -3.59
N LYS A 152 1.15 8.19 -4.82
CA LYS A 152 0.78 9.10 -5.93
C LYS A 152 -0.56 9.81 -5.71
N ALA A 153 -1.48 9.16 -4.98
CA ALA A 153 -2.80 9.71 -4.70
C ALA A 153 -2.83 10.63 -3.46
N SER A 154 -1.77 10.71 -2.66
CA SER A 154 -1.75 11.44 -1.39
C SER A 154 -2.29 12.87 -1.46
N PRO A 155 -1.97 13.71 -2.45
CA PRO A 155 -2.51 15.07 -2.51
C PRO A 155 -4.02 15.11 -2.67
N ALA A 156 -4.56 14.32 -3.61
CA ALA A 156 -5.99 14.27 -3.88
C ALA A 156 -6.75 13.60 -2.73
N SER A 157 -6.23 12.48 -2.22
CA SER A 157 -6.87 11.76 -1.10
C SER A 157 -6.92 12.61 0.16
N GLY A 158 -5.86 13.34 0.46
CA GLY A 158 -5.81 14.25 1.58
C GLY A 158 -6.84 15.37 1.45
N TRP A 159 -6.98 15.94 0.26
CA TRP A 159 -7.97 16.99 -0.01
C TRP A 159 -9.41 16.45 0.15
N TYR A 160 -9.76 15.35 -0.51
CA TYR A 160 -11.10 14.78 -0.41
C TYR A 160 -11.44 14.30 0.99
N PHE A 161 -10.46 13.80 1.73
CA PHE A 161 -10.65 13.37 3.11
C PHE A 161 -10.90 14.56 4.04
N ALA A 162 -10.16 15.65 3.87
CA ALA A 162 -10.37 16.88 4.63
C ALA A 162 -11.73 17.52 4.32
N ASP A 163 -12.11 17.55 3.04
CA ASP A 163 -13.42 18.03 2.59
C ASP A 163 -14.57 17.21 3.20
N LEU A 164 -14.47 15.89 3.18
CA LEU A 164 -15.43 14.99 3.80
C LEU A 164 -15.57 15.24 5.31
N ILE A 165 -14.44 15.41 6.03
CA ILE A 165 -14.45 15.70 7.46
C ILE A 165 -15.09 17.06 7.75
N ALA A 166 -14.83 18.06 6.93
CA ALA A 166 -15.36 19.41 7.11
C ALA A 166 -16.87 19.49 6.81
N ASN A 167 -17.27 18.98 5.66
CA ASN A 167 -18.60 19.19 5.09
C ASN A 167 -19.57 18.01 5.31
N GLU A 168 -19.05 16.86 5.76
CA GLU A 168 -19.81 15.62 6.01
C GLU A 168 -20.55 15.05 4.79
N ASN A 169 -20.26 15.58 3.62
CA ASN A 169 -20.84 15.16 2.34
C ASN A 169 -19.73 14.66 1.42
N PRO A 170 -19.76 13.40 0.96
CA PRO A 170 -18.72 12.88 0.10
C PRO A 170 -18.77 13.54 -1.27
N HIS A 171 -17.60 13.98 -1.74
CA HIS A 171 -17.45 14.48 -3.10
C HIS A 171 -17.77 13.38 -4.13
N LYS A 172 -18.27 13.75 -5.32
CA LYS A 172 -18.69 12.82 -6.37
C LYS A 172 -17.62 11.76 -6.75
N TYR A 173 -16.35 12.07 -6.60
CA TYR A 173 -15.26 11.14 -6.93
C TYR A 173 -14.96 10.11 -5.83
N ILE A 174 -15.48 10.30 -4.62
CA ILE A 174 -15.30 9.36 -3.51
C ILE A 174 -16.61 8.77 -3.01
N GLN A 175 -17.75 9.15 -3.57
CA GLN A 175 -19.08 8.77 -3.06
C GLN A 175 -19.31 7.26 -3.03
N HIS A 176 -18.64 6.49 -3.90
CA HIS A 176 -18.75 5.04 -3.96
C HIS A 176 -17.66 4.31 -3.14
N HIS A 177 -16.70 5.05 -2.57
CA HIS A 177 -15.57 4.49 -1.82
C HIS A 177 -15.88 4.36 -0.31
N HIS A 178 -17.08 3.85 0.02
CA HIS A 178 -17.56 3.64 1.38
C HIS A 178 -17.50 2.16 1.78
N LEU A 179 -17.59 1.86 3.09
CA LEU A 179 -17.47 0.49 3.62
C LEU A 179 -18.63 -0.40 3.19
N GLU A 180 -19.85 0.16 3.16
CA GLU A 180 -21.08 -0.54 2.86
C GLU A 180 -21.15 -1.09 1.43
N ARG A 181 -20.23 -0.68 0.53
CA ARG A 181 -20.19 -1.21 -0.84
C ARG A 181 -20.04 -2.73 -0.89
N PHE A 182 -19.33 -3.33 0.07
CA PHE A 182 -19.18 -4.78 0.14
C PHE A 182 -20.47 -5.48 0.57
N GLU A 183 -21.21 -4.91 1.49
CA GLU A 183 -22.53 -5.41 1.91
C GLU A 183 -23.56 -5.29 0.79
N GLN A 184 -23.41 -4.29 -0.06
CA GLN A 184 -24.24 -4.06 -1.25
C GLN A 184 -23.80 -4.91 -2.46
N GLY A 185 -22.72 -5.69 -2.34
CA GLY A 185 -22.17 -6.48 -3.45
C GLY A 185 -21.52 -5.64 -4.55
N ILE A 186 -21.13 -4.40 -4.26
CA ILE A 186 -20.50 -3.48 -5.21
C ILE A 186 -18.98 -3.66 -5.10
N ASN A 187 -18.38 -4.11 -6.20
CA ASN A 187 -16.93 -4.15 -6.39
C ASN A 187 -16.53 -2.99 -7.31
N LEU A 188 -15.62 -2.15 -6.84
CA LEU A 188 -15.10 -1.04 -7.65
C LEU A 188 -13.94 -1.46 -8.54
N ASP A 189 -13.34 -2.62 -8.28
CA ASP A 189 -12.29 -3.30 -9.04
C ASP A 189 -11.39 -2.38 -9.89
N GLU A 190 -10.40 -1.79 -9.26
CA GLU A 190 -9.29 -1.18 -10.01
C GLU A 190 -8.39 -2.31 -10.51
N ARG A 191 -8.58 -2.72 -11.75
CA ARG A 191 -7.91 -3.86 -12.39
C ARG A 191 -6.42 -3.91 -12.09
N GLY A 192 -5.99 -5.01 -11.48
CA GLY A 192 -4.60 -5.27 -11.13
C GLY A 192 -4.11 -4.64 -9.83
N ALA A 193 -4.97 -3.99 -9.05
CA ALA A 193 -4.61 -3.39 -7.77
C ALA A 193 -5.03 -4.22 -6.55
N GLY A 194 -5.91 -5.20 -6.72
CA GLY A 194 -6.35 -6.10 -5.65
C GLY A 194 -5.52 -7.37 -5.55
N PRO A 195 -5.57 -8.07 -4.42
CA PRO A 195 -4.98 -9.39 -4.30
C PRO A 195 -5.75 -10.35 -5.23
N ASP A 196 -5.12 -10.81 -6.31
CA ASP A 196 -5.70 -11.83 -7.18
C ASP A 196 -5.41 -13.23 -6.60
N PRO A 197 -6.41 -13.92 -6.07
CA PRO A 197 -6.23 -15.27 -5.52
C PRO A 197 -5.87 -16.31 -6.59
N LYS A 198 -5.96 -15.99 -7.88
CA LYS A 198 -5.63 -16.91 -8.98
C LYS A 198 -4.16 -16.88 -9.39
N LEU A 199 -3.40 -15.91 -8.93
CA LEU A 199 -1.96 -15.83 -9.23
C LEU A 199 -1.09 -16.68 -8.30
N HIS A 200 -1.69 -17.38 -7.33
CA HIS A 200 -0.98 -18.11 -6.27
C HIS A 200 -1.47 -19.57 -6.11
N GLY A 201 -2.05 -20.15 -7.13
CA GLY A 201 -2.38 -21.57 -7.23
C GLY A 201 -1.28 -22.37 -7.88
#